data_f4a4b0694aaa081df275f18e3fc5b827
#
_entry.id   f4a4b0694aaa081df275f18e3fc5b827
#
_cell.length_a   1.000
_cell.length_b   1.000
_cell.length_c   1.000
_cell.angle_alpha   90.00
_cell.angle_beta   90.00
_cell.angle_gamma   90.00
#
_symmetry.space_group_name_H-M   'P 1'
#
loop_
_entity.id
_entity.type
_entity.pdbx_description
1 polymer ?
#
loop_
_entity_poly.entity_id
_entity_poly.type
_entity_poly.pdbx_seq_one_letter_code
_entity_poly.pdbx_strand_id
1 'polypeptide(L)'
;MVIIIGAGPIGLATGIQLKRKNIPFKIIEKGCLVNSLFNYPTNMTFFSTSDRLEIGDVPFISHGSKPTRSEALEYYRRVAESFELPIHLYEAVEALEGKDGDFTIKTDKDVYKAEKVVVATGFYGSANMMGVPGEELAKVKHYYDEPHPYAWQKVLIVGGGNSAVDAALECYRAGAEVSVAVKYDTIKPSVKYWVKPDIENRIKNEEITGYFNTEIKEIREKEVVLKTPEGEKTIENDFVLAMTGYHPNYPLMEK
;
A
#
# COMPACT_ATOMS: atom_id res chain seq x y z
N MET A 1 23.50 0.92 21.04
CA MET A 1 22.99 0.21 19.84
C MET A 1 21.74 0.94 19.33
N VAL A 2 21.53 0.97 18.00
CA VAL A 2 20.34 1.54 17.37
C VAL A 2 19.40 0.41 16.92
N ILE A 3 18.08 0.56 17.12
CA ILE A 3 17.07 -0.32 16.53
C ILE A 3 16.31 0.45 15.45
N ILE A 4 16.20 -0.15 14.25
CA ILE A 4 15.40 0.36 13.14
C ILE A 4 14.16 -0.52 13.02
N ILE A 5 12.98 0.09 13.07
CA ILE A 5 11.69 -0.60 12.95
C ILE A 5 11.18 -0.43 11.52
N GLY A 6 11.22 -1.51 10.75
CA GLY A 6 10.85 -1.57 9.33
C GLY A 6 12.05 -1.74 8.40
N ALA A 7 12.00 -2.78 7.56
CA ALA A 7 13.01 -3.09 6.51
C ALA A 7 12.52 -2.65 5.11
N GLY A 8 11.78 -1.55 5.03
CA GLY A 8 11.50 -0.85 3.79
C GLY A 8 12.72 -0.08 3.26
N PRO A 9 12.62 0.57 2.08
CA PRO A 9 13.74 1.31 1.49
C PRO A 9 14.42 2.31 2.44
N ILE A 10 13.63 3.01 3.26
CA ILE A 10 14.15 3.99 4.24
C ILE A 10 14.88 3.32 5.39
N GLY A 11 14.34 2.20 5.91
CA GLY A 11 15.02 1.41 6.95
C GLY A 11 16.34 0.83 6.47
N LEU A 12 16.38 0.30 5.24
CA LEU A 12 17.61 -0.19 4.61
C LEU A 12 18.64 0.93 4.40
N ALA A 13 18.21 2.07 3.85
CA ALA A 13 19.09 3.22 3.65
C ALA A 13 19.67 3.73 4.98
N THR A 14 18.86 3.77 6.05
CA THR A 14 19.32 4.10 7.39
C THR A 14 20.36 3.10 7.90
N GLY A 15 20.09 1.80 7.75
CA GLY A 15 21.02 0.72 8.14
C GLY A 15 22.36 0.82 7.42
N ILE A 16 22.36 1.12 6.11
CA ILE A 16 23.57 1.35 5.32
C ILE A 16 24.39 2.50 5.91
N GLN A 17 23.75 3.63 6.25
CA GLN A 17 24.47 4.77 6.82
C GLN A 17 25.04 4.47 8.21
N LEU A 18 24.35 3.71 9.04
CA LEU A 18 24.85 3.27 10.34
C LEU A 18 26.04 2.31 10.18
N LYS A 19 25.96 1.36 9.24
CA LYS A 19 27.07 0.44 8.92
C LYS A 19 28.32 1.20 8.45
N ARG A 20 28.18 2.18 7.56
CA ARG A 20 29.29 3.04 7.09
C ARG A 20 29.96 3.83 8.21
N LYS A 21 29.20 4.15 9.25
CA LYS A 21 29.70 4.87 10.44
C LYS A 21 30.18 3.93 11.57
N ASN A 22 30.17 2.62 11.35
CA ASN A 22 30.47 1.59 12.36
C ASN A 22 29.62 1.73 13.64
N ILE A 23 28.36 2.17 13.52
CA ILE A 23 27.40 2.25 14.62
C ILE A 23 26.64 0.91 14.69
N PRO A 24 26.65 0.20 15.84
CA PRO A 24 25.90 -1.05 16.00
C PRO A 24 24.40 -0.83 15.88
N PHE A 25 23.73 -1.65 15.06
CA PHE A 25 22.28 -1.59 14.86
C PHE A 25 21.68 -2.95 14.52
N LYS A 26 20.35 -3.03 14.59
CA LYS A 26 19.52 -4.11 14.06
C LYS A 26 18.31 -3.49 13.34
N ILE A 27 17.82 -4.17 12.31
CA ILE A 27 16.56 -3.83 11.62
C ILE A 27 15.55 -4.92 11.96
N ILE A 28 14.35 -4.53 12.42
CA ILE A 28 13.26 -5.46 12.76
C ILE A 28 12.11 -5.19 11.79
N GLU A 29 11.62 -6.25 11.12
CA GLU A 29 10.57 -6.18 10.11
C GLU A 29 9.48 -7.24 10.40
N LYS A 30 8.23 -6.80 10.47
CA LYS A 30 7.07 -7.68 10.74
C LYS A 30 6.77 -8.68 9.63
N GLY A 31 7.16 -8.38 8.41
CA GLY A 31 6.91 -9.21 7.24
C GLY A 31 8.19 -9.62 6.52
N CYS A 32 8.10 -9.78 5.21
CA CYS A 32 9.28 -10.03 4.38
C CYS A 32 10.08 -8.75 4.15
N LEU A 33 11.26 -8.87 3.60
CA LEU A 33 12.08 -7.74 3.17
C LEU A 33 11.29 -6.83 2.22
N VAL A 34 11.34 -5.52 2.45
CA VAL A 34 10.55 -4.49 1.73
C VAL A 34 9.07 -4.84 1.62
N ASN A 35 8.47 -5.27 2.71
CA ASN A 35 7.13 -5.84 2.78
C ASN A 35 6.04 -4.97 2.12
N SER A 36 6.12 -3.65 2.23
CA SER A 36 5.18 -2.76 1.55
C SER A 36 5.25 -2.89 0.02
N LEU A 37 6.45 -3.00 -0.55
CA LEU A 37 6.66 -3.19 -1.98
C LEU A 37 6.17 -4.58 -2.44
N PHE A 38 6.37 -5.59 -1.59
CA PHE A 38 5.85 -6.94 -1.86
C PHE A 38 4.33 -6.97 -1.94
N ASN A 39 3.64 -6.14 -1.16
CA ASN A 39 2.18 -6.03 -1.17
C ASN A 39 1.62 -4.99 -2.17
N TYR A 40 2.45 -4.38 -3.02
CA TYR A 40 1.97 -3.56 -4.13
C TYR A 40 1.40 -4.44 -5.25
N PRO A 41 0.57 -3.90 -6.14
CA PRO A 41 0.02 -4.65 -7.27
C PRO A 41 1.11 -5.35 -8.09
N THR A 42 0.85 -6.60 -8.47
CA THR A 42 1.82 -7.48 -9.14
C THR A 42 2.44 -6.86 -10.39
N ASN A 43 1.61 -6.19 -11.20
CA ASN A 43 2.02 -5.58 -12.46
C ASN A 43 2.40 -4.09 -12.33
N MET A 44 2.59 -3.61 -11.09
CA MET A 44 2.89 -2.20 -10.85
C MET A 44 4.22 -1.79 -11.46
N THR A 45 4.20 -0.63 -12.12
CA THR A 45 5.39 0.14 -12.51
C THR A 45 5.47 1.40 -11.64
N PHE A 46 6.64 1.69 -11.11
CA PHE A 46 6.86 2.87 -10.26
C PHE A 46 6.63 4.18 -11.02
N PHE A 47 6.30 5.23 -10.28
CA PHE A 47 6.14 6.58 -10.85
C PHE A 47 7.49 7.27 -11.07
N SER A 48 8.44 6.97 -10.18
CA SER A 48 9.79 7.48 -10.22
C SER A 48 10.65 6.63 -11.14
N THR A 49 11.67 7.24 -11.72
CA THR A 49 12.74 6.57 -12.44
C THR A 49 13.63 5.80 -11.46
N SER A 50 14.37 4.80 -11.96
CA SER A 50 15.20 3.91 -11.14
C SER A 50 16.23 4.67 -10.31
N ASP A 51 16.88 5.68 -10.89
CA ASP A 51 17.88 6.52 -10.24
C ASP A 51 17.37 7.23 -8.97
N ARG A 52 16.07 7.54 -8.92
CA ARG A 52 15.43 8.17 -7.75
C ARG A 52 15.04 7.18 -6.65
N LEU A 53 15.15 5.90 -6.92
CA LEU A 53 14.83 4.82 -5.98
C LEU A 53 16.10 4.17 -5.43
N GLU A 54 17.27 4.61 -5.88
CA GLU A 54 18.57 4.10 -5.44
C GLU A 54 18.83 4.40 -3.97
N ILE A 55 19.46 3.45 -3.30
CA ILE A 55 19.96 3.61 -1.93
C ILE A 55 21.40 3.11 -1.82
N GLY A 56 22.18 3.71 -0.91
CA GLY A 56 23.51 3.25 -0.60
C GLY A 56 24.52 3.40 -1.74
N ASP A 57 24.29 4.32 -2.67
CA ASP A 57 25.11 4.54 -3.87
C ASP A 57 25.27 3.28 -4.74
N VAL A 58 24.28 2.37 -4.69
CA VAL A 58 24.20 1.19 -5.55
C VAL A 58 23.26 1.51 -6.72
N PRO A 59 23.72 1.43 -7.98
CA PRO A 59 22.89 1.70 -9.14
C PRO A 59 21.69 0.75 -9.23
N PHE A 60 20.50 1.31 -9.47
CA PHE A 60 19.30 0.55 -9.76
C PHE A 60 19.08 0.46 -11.28
N ILE A 61 19.55 -0.63 -11.86
CA ILE A 61 19.41 -0.90 -13.29
C ILE A 61 18.05 -1.59 -13.50
N SER A 62 17.19 -1.00 -14.30
CA SER A 62 15.88 -1.54 -14.71
C SER A 62 15.79 -1.63 -16.24
N HIS A 63 14.89 -2.50 -16.73
CA HIS A 63 14.69 -2.67 -18.16
C HIS A 63 14.18 -1.38 -18.84
N GLY A 64 13.24 -0.68 -18.19
CA GLY A 64 12.73 0.62 -18.62
C GLY A 64 13.22 1.76 -17.73
N SER A 65 12.91 3.00 -18.08
CA SER A 65 13.23 4.16 -17.25
C SER A 65 12.56 4.15 -15.87
N LYS A 66 11.42 3.47 -15.78
CA LYS A 66 10.65 3.28 -14.55
C LYS A 66 10.63 1.79 -14.21
N PRO A 67 11.12 1.39 -13.04
CA PRO A 67 11.21 -0.02 -12.70
C PRO A 67 9.84 -0.61 -12.36
N THR A 68 9.73 -1.91 -12.55
CA THR A 68 8.60 -2.73 -12.09
C THR A 68 8.74 -3.08 -10.61
N ARG A 69 7.64 -3.56 -10.00
CA ARG A 69 7.66 -4.12 -8.64
C ARG A 69 8.71 -5.24 -8.51
N SER A 70 8.78 -6.15 -9.47
CA SER A 70 9.72 -7.28 -9.42
C SER A 70 11.18 -6.83 -9.44
N GLU A 71 11.52 -5.87 -10.29
CA GLU A 71 12.87 -5.28 -10.34
C GLU A 71 13.22 -4.57 -9.04
N ALA A 72 12.28 -3.86 -8.40
CA ALA A 72 12.50 -3.22 -7.12
C ALA A 72 12.72 -4.23 -5.98
N LEU A 73 11.95 -5.32 -5.93
CA LEU A 73 12.14 -6.39 -4.95
C LEU A 73 13.54 -7.01 -5.07
N GLU A 74 13.98 -7.30 -6.30
CA GLU A 74 15.32 -7.83 -6.58
C GLU A 74 16.40 -6.84 -6.17
N TYR A 75 16.25 -5.58 -6.55
CA TYR A 75 17.21 -4.51 -6.24
C TYR A 75 17.44 -4.37 -4.73
N TYR A 76 16.38 -4.17 -3.95
CA TYR A 76 16.50 -3.97 -2.50
C TYR A 76 17.03 -5.20 -1.77
N ARG A 77 16.71 -6.41 -2.25
CA ARG A 77 17.28 -7.65 -1.72
C ARG A 77 18.77 -7.71 -1.93
N ARG A 78 19.25 -7.45 -3.14
CA ARG A 78 20.70 -7.43 -3.45
C ARG A 78 21.44 -6.35 -2.70
N VAL A 79 20.85 -5.18 -2.53
CA VAL A 79 21.45 -4.11 -1.71
C VAL A 79 21.58 -4.57 -0.26
N ALA A 80 20.53 -5.15 0.33
CA ALA A 80 20.58 -5.64 1.70
C ALA A 80 21.67 -6.72 1.88
N GLU A 81 21.79 -7.65 0.94
CA GLU A 81 22.85 -8.68 0.90
C GLU A 81 24.24 -8.07 0.77
N SER A 82 24.46 -7.15 -0.18
CA SER A 82 25.79 -6.56 -0.45
C SER A 82 26.34 -5.76 0.73
N PHE A 83 25.44 -5.18 1.53
CA PHE A 83 25.81 -4.53 2.79
C PHE A 83 25.72 -5.45 4.01
N GLU A 84 25.36 -6.72 3.86
CA GLU A 84 25.20 -7.67 4.98
C GLU A 84 24.44 -7.03 6.16
N LEU A 85 23.27 -6.47 5.89
CA LEU A 85 22.51 -5.76 6.92
C LEU A 85 21.92 -6.74 7.94
N PRO A 86 22.00 -6.48 9.25
CA PRO A 86 21.46 -7.34 10.30
C PRO A 86 19.94 -7.16 10.39
N ILE A 87 19.21 -7.88 9.55
CA ILE A 87 17.75 -7.79 9.42
C ILE A 87 17.07 -9.01 10.06
N HIS A 88 16.13 -8.76 10.96
CA HIS A 88 15.24 -9.75 11.56
C HIS A 88 13.88 -9.66 10.89
N LEU A 89 13.55 -10.64 10.05
CA LEU A 89 12.28 -10.72 9.31
C LEU A 89 11.23 -11.50 10.09
N TYR A 90 9.96 -11.22 9.76
CA TYR A 90 8.80 -11.85 10.40
C TYR A 90 8.80 -11.69 11.91
N GLU A 91 9.24 -10.53 12.38
CA GLU A 91 9.30 -10.16 13.78
C GLU A 91 8.61 -8.80 13.97
N ALA A 92 7.47 -8.82 14.66
CA ALA A 92 6.62 -7.64 14.82
C ALA A 92 6.93 -6.89 16.12
N VAL A 93 7.23 -5.60 16.03
CA VAL A 93 7.32 -4.73 17.19
C VAL A 93 5.92 -4.45 17.72
N GLU A 94 5.66 -4.84 18.98
CA GLU A 94 4.38 -4.68 19.66
C GLU A 94 4.34 -3.45 20.58
N ALA A 95 5.49 -3.13 21.22
CA ALA A 95 5.59 -1.99 22.13
C ALA A 95 6.98 -1.35 22.08
N LEU A 96 7.00 -0.03 22.27
CA LEU A 96 8.19 0.79 22.43
C LEU A 96 8.03 1.62 23.70
N GLU A 97 8.91 1.42 24.66
CA GLU A 97 8.88 2.07 25.96
C GLU A 97 10.22 2.71 26.28
N GLY A 98 10.22 3.73 27.13
CA GLY A 98 11.45 4.37 27.61
C GLY A 98 11.65 5.78 27.08
N LYS A 99 12.90 6.21 27.03
CA LYS A 99 13.31 7.56 26.61
C LYS A 99 14.64 7.51 25.89
N ASP A 100 15.03 8.63 25.35
CA ASP A 100 16.33 8.78 24.69
C ASP A 100 17.48 8.27 25.56
N GLY A 101 18.28 7.38 25.01
CA GLY A 101 19.37 6.68 25.70
C GLY A 101 18.99 5.34 26.36
N ASP A 102 17.70 5.07 26.63
CA ASP A 102 17.24 3.85 27.30
C ASP A 102 15.84 3.45 26.81
N PHE A 103 15.78 2.87 25.62
CA PHE A 103 14.56 2.30 25.06
C PHE A 103 14.49 0.79 25.29
N THR A 104 13.27 0.30 25.51
CA THR A 104 12.90 -1.10 25.50
C THR A 104 11.93 -1.35 24.36
N ILE A 105 12.31 -2.25 23.44
CA ILE A 105 11.51 -2.64 22.27
C ILE A 105 11.05 -4.07 22.49
N LYS A 106 9.74 -4.27 22.64
CA LYS A 106 9.13 -5.60 22.77
C LYS A 106 8.60 -6.02 21.40
N THR A 107 8.96 -7.23 20.99
CA THR A 107 8.47 -7.88 19.79
C THR A 107 7.67 -9.15 20.15
N ASP A 108 7.05 -9.76 19.16
CA ASP A 108 6.39 -11.08 19.29
C ASP A 108 7.39 -12.24 19.53
N LYS A 109 8.72 -11.98 19.45
CA LYS A 109 9.77 -13.00 19.59
C LYS A 109 10.77 -12.71 20.70
N ASP A 110 11.10 -11.44 20.97
CA ASP A 110 12.19 -11.06 21.87
C ASP A 110 11.97 -9.66 22.49
N VAL A 111 12.87 -9.27 23.39
CA VAL A 111 12.94 -7.93 23.98
C VAL A 111 14.32 -7.34 23.77
N TYR A 112 14.38 -6.18 23.14
CA TYR A 112 15.62 -5.47 22.83
C TYR A 112 15.80 -4.22 23.69
N LYS A 113 17.06 -3.91 24.00
CA LYS A 113 17.47 -2.64 24.60
C LYS A 113 18.19 -1.79 23.55
N ALA A 114 17.84 -0.52 23.46
CA ALA A 114 18.46 0.40 22.51
C ALA A 114 18.66 1.80 23.10
N GLU A 115 19.71 2.48 22.65
CA GLU A 115 19.94 3.88 22.97
C GLU A 115 19.13 4.82 22.07
N LYS A 116 18.90 4.38 20.83
CA LYS A 116 18.16 5.13 19.81
C LYS A 116 17.23 4.18 19.04
N VAL A 117 16.08 4.71 18.62
CA VAL A 117 15.14 4.00 17.76
C VAL A 117 14.83 4.84 16.53
N VAL A 118 14.82 4.20 15.38
CA VAL A 118 14.39 4.80 14.11
C VAL A 118 13.12 4.11 13.67
N VAL A 119 12.01 4.83 13.57
CA VAL A 119 10.74 4.31 13.09
C VAL A 119 10.63 4.52 11.58
N ALA A 120 10.71 3.43 10.81
CA ALA A 120 10.67 3.40 9.34
C ALA A 120 9.54 2.49 8.83
N THR A 121 8.41 2.45 9.55
CA THR A 121 7.28 1.52 9.32
C THR A 121 6.45 1.84 8.08
N GLY A 122 6.63 3.03 7.48
CA GLY A 122 5.84 3.47 6.34
C GLY A 122 4.35 3.66 6.69
N PHE A 123 3.50 3.63 5.65
CA PHE A 123 2.05 3.85 5.82
C PHE A 123 1.19 2.79 5.12
N TYR A 124 1.75 2.02 4.21
CA TYR A 124 0.98 1.08 3.37
C TYR A 124 0.41 -0.13 4.15
N GLY A 125 0.94 -0.40 5.33
CA GLY A 125 0.50 -1.52 6.16
C GLY A 125 -0.81 -1.31 6.92
N SER A 126 -1.46 -0.14 6.83
CA SER A 126 -2.69 0.23 7.54
C SER A 126 -3.67 0.90 6.58
N ALA A 127 -4.68 0.15 6.12
CA ALA A 127 -5.73 0.68 5.26
C ALA A 127 -6.72 1.55 6.05
N ASN A 128 -7.22 2.61 5.43
CA ASN A 128 -8.34 3.38 5.97
C ASN A 128 -9.63 2.56 5.84
N MET A 129 -10.18 2.13 6.96
CA MET A 129 -11.43 1.39 6.98
C MET A 129 -12.61 2.34 6.69
N MET A 130 -13.64 1.82 6.04
CA MET A 130 -14.88 2.58 5.77
C MET A 130 -15.78 2.62 7.00
N GLY A 131 -15.69 1.60 7.86
CA GLY A 131 -16.50 1.47 9.08
C GLY A 131 -17.98 1.17 8.77
N VAL A 132 -18.25 0.43 7.70
CA VAL A 132 -19.62 0.09 7.27
C VAL A 132 -19.94 -1.38 7.52
N PRO A 133 -21.22 -1.74 7.76
CA PRO A 133 -21.64 -3.14 7.86
C PRO A 133 -21.23 -3.93 6.60
N GLY A 134 -20.68 -5.12 6.80
CA GLY A 134 -20.23 -6.03 5.75
C GLY A 134 -18.84 -5.72 5.16
N GLU A 135 -18.12 -4.76 5.72
CA GLU A 135 -16.74 -4.49 5.29
C GLU A 135 -15.79 -5.67 5.55
N GLU A 136 -16.13 -6.53 6.51
CA GLU A 136 -15.39 -7.75 6.87
C GLU A 136 -15.65 -8.95 5.94
N LEU A 137 -16.58 -8.86 5.00
CA LEU A 137 -16.89 -9.94 4.06
C LEU A 137 -15.67 -10.28 3.19
N ALA A 138 -15.49 -11.57 2.89
CA ALA A 138 -14.36 -12.09 2.12
C ALA A 138 -14.22 -11.47 0.72
N LYS A 139 -15.31 -10.95 0.16
CA LYS A 139 -15.35 -10.26 -1.14
C LYS A 139 -14.77 -8.83 -1.08
N VAL A 140 -14.54 -8.26 0.12
CA VAL A 140 -13.97 -6.93 0.29
C VAL A 140 -12.46 -7.02 0.41
N LYS A 141 -11.75 -6.24 -0.40
CA LYS A 141 -10.28 -6.17 -0.40
C LYS A 141 -9.83 -4.72 -0.23
N HIS A 142 -8.95 -4.48 0.73
CA HIS A 142 -8.30 -3.18 0.95
C HIS A 142 -6.97 -3.04 0.20
N TYR A 143 -6.45 -4.15 -0.32
CA TYR A 143 -5.24 -4.22 -1.13
C TYR A 143 -5.58 -4.89 -2.45
N TYR A 144 -5.22 -4.24 -3.53
CA TYR A 144 -5.39 -4.75 -4.88
C TYR A 144 -4.09 -5.42 -5.35
N ASP A 145 -4.17 -6.63 -5.86
CA ASP A 145 -3.04 -7.41 -6.36
C ASP A 145 -2.95 -7.37 -7.88
N GLU A 146 -3.95 -7.94 -8.54
CA GLU A 146 -3.99 -8.13 -9.99
C GLU A 146 -5.43 -8.29 -10.49
N PRO A 147 -5.70 -8.05 -11.81
CA PRO A 147 -7.07 -8.04 -12.32
C PRO A 147 -7.67 -9.43 -12.57
N HIS A 148 -6.85 -10.48 -12.72
CA HIS A 148 -7.32 -11.79 -13.17
C HIS A 148 -8.46 -12.42 -12.33
N PRO A 149 -8.45 -12.34 -11.00
CA PRO A 149 -9.55 -12.87 -10.18
C PRO A 149 -10.89 -12.19 -10.39
N TYR A 150 -10.90 -11.00 -10.99
CA TYR A 150 -12.09 -10.17 -11.20
C TYR A 150 -12.65 -10.27 -12.63
N ALA A 151 -12.03 -11.05 -13.51
CA ALA A 151 -12.50 -11.22 -14.88
C ALA A 151 -13.97 -11.69 -14.90
N TRP A 152 -14.82 -10.98 -15.67
CA TRP A 152 -16.26 -11.22 -15.83
C TRP A 152 -17.10 -11.12 -14.54
N GLN A 153 -16.57 -10.48 -13.51
CA GLN A 153 -17.26 -10.22 -12.24
C GLN A 153 -17.76 -8.78 -12.17
N LYS A 154 -18.77 -8.54 -11.32
CA LYS A 154 -19.26 -7.21 -10.97
C LYS A 154 -18.41 -6.65 -9.84
N VAL A 155 -17.56 -5.66 -10.15
CA VAL A 155 -16.56 -5.11 -9.24
C VAL A 155 -16.86 -3.67 -8.92
N LEU A 156 -17.03 -3.37 -7.63
CA LEU A 156 -17.11 -2.00 -7.14
C LEU A 156 -15.75 -1.55 -6.61
N ILE A 157 -15.22 -0.48 -7.18
CA ILE A 157 -14.03 0.21 -6.69
C ILE A 157 -14.46 1.40 -5.81
N VAL A 158 -14.04 1.44 -4.56
CA VAL A 158 -14.33 2.55 -3.65
C VAL A 158 -13.12 3.45 -3.52
N GLY A 159 -13.23 4.68 -4.00
CA GLY A 159 -12.17 5.68 -3.98
C GLY A 159 -11.97 6.39 -5.30
N GLY A 160 -11.25 7.52 -5.28
CA GLY A 160 -11.00 8.34 -6.48
C GLY A 160 -9.52 8.75 -6.63
N GLY A 161 -8.59 8.05 -5.97
CA GLY A 161 -7.14 8.27 -6.07
C GLY A 161 -6.46 7.34 -7.08
N ASN A 162 -5.12 7.40 -7.15
CA ASN A 162 -4.34 6.61 -8.12
C ASN A 162 -4.63 5.11 -8.03
N SER A 163 -4.61 4.52 -6.83
CA SER A 163 -4.86 3.07 -6.66
C SER A 163 -6.25 2.65 -7.12
N ALA A 164 -7.26 3.50 -6.87
CA ALA A 164 -8.64 3.22 -7.32
C ALA A 164 -8.73 3.27 -8.85
N VAL A 165 -8.12 4.26 -9.47
CA VAL A 165 -8.13 4.44 -10.94
C VAL A 165 -7.34 3.31 -11.61
N ASP A 166 -6.15 2.98 -11.11
CA ASP A 166 -5.35 1.88 -11.66
C ASP A 166 -6.13 0.54 -11.56
N ALA A 167 -6.70 0.21 -10.39
CA ALA A 167 -7.50 -1.00 -10.21
C ALA A 167 -8.75 -1.03 -11.12
N ALA A 168 -9.46 0.09 -11.25
CA ALA A 168 -10.65 0.18 -12.10
C ALA A 168 -10.31 -0.09 -13.58
N LEU A 169 -9.26 0.54 -14.08
CA LEU A 169 -8.83 0.38 -15.48
C LEU A 169 -8.27 -1.02 -15.76
N GLU A 170 -7.52 -1.61 -14.83
CA GLU A 170 -6.99 -2.96 -14.98
C GLU A 170 -8.12 -4.00 -14.96
N CYS A 171 -9.06 -3.91 -14.00
CA CYS A 171 -10.22 -4.80 -13.93
C CYS A 171 -11.11 -4.66 -15.18
N TYR A 172 -11.37 -3.44 -15.66
CA TYR A 172 -12.10 -3.19 -16.89
C TYR A 172 -11.44 -3.87 -18.10
N ARG A 173 -10.13 -3.70 -18.26
CA ARG A 173 -9.36 -4.34 -19.35
C ARG A 173 -9.34 -5.85 -19.27
N ALA A 174 -9.50 -6.42 -18.07
CA ALA A 174 -9.64 -7.86 -17.86
C ALA A 174 -11.07 -8.37 -18.09
N GLY A 175 -12.02 -7.49 -18.48
CA GLY A 175 -13.40 -7.86 -18.81
C GLY A 175 -14.35 -7.87 -17.61
N ALA A 176 -13.99 -7.25 -16.49
CA ALA A 176 -14.92 -7.04 -15.38
C ALA A 176 -15.96 -5.96 -15.70
N GLU A 177 -17.18 -6.11 -15.15
CA GLU A 177 -18.18 -5.04 -15.08
C GLU A 177 -17.82 -4.13 -13.90
N VAL A 178 -17.23 -2.96 -14.22
CA VAL A 178 -16.65 -2.09 -13.20
C VAL A 178 -17.57 -0.91 -12.87
N SER A 179 -17.75 -0.68 -11.57
CA SER A 179 -18.33 0.54 -11.01
C SER A 179 -17.32 1.23 -10.10
N VAL A 180 -17.35 2.57 -10.04
CA VAL A 180 -16.49 3.36 -9.16
C VAL A 180 -17.35 4.24 -8.27
N ALA A 181 -17.21 4.13 -6.95
CA ALA A 181 -17.87 5.00 -5.97
C ALA A 181 -16.86 6.01 -5.42
N VAL A 182 -17.11 7.29 -5.66
CA VAL A 182 -16.23 8.41 -5.28
C VAL A 182 -16.99 9.34 -4.34
N LYS A 183 -16.43 9.60 -3.15
CA LYS A 183 -17.02 10.50 -2.15
C LYS A 183 -17.16 11.95 -2.63
N TYR A 184 -16.37 12.35 -3.63
CA TYR A 184 -16.34 13.70 -4.20
C TYR A 184 -17.04 13.75 -5.55
N ASP A 185 -17.21 14.96 -6.08
CA ASP A 185 -17.84 15.23 -7.37
C ASP A 185 -17.00 14.82 -8.58
N THR A 186 -15.70 14.56 -8.38
CA THR A 186 -14.77 14.20 -9.45
C THR A 186 -13.71 13.21 -8.99
N ILE A 187 -13.02 12.60 -9.95
CA ILE A 187 -11.75 11.90 -9.71
C ILE A 187 -10.72 12.91 -9.20
N LYS A 188 -9.95 12.51 -8.15
CA LYS A 188 -8.99 13.43 -7.50
C LYS A 188 -8.04 14.09 -8.49
N PRO A 189 -7.78 15.40 -8.38
CA PRO A 189 -6.81 16.10 -9.24
C PRO A 189 -5.40 15.52 -9.19
N SER A 190 -5.03 14.86 -8.08
CA SER A 190 -3.72 14.23 -7.88
C SER A 190 -3.54 12.91 -8.61
N VAL A 191 -4.55 12.41 -9.33
CA VAL A 191 -4.42 11.23 -10.19
C VAL A 191 -3.49 11.58 -11.35
N LYS A 192 -2.61 10.65 -11.70
CA LYS A 192 -1.60 10.78 -12.76
C LYS A 192 -2.23 11.33 -14.05
N TYR A 193 -1.65 12.41 -14.58
CA TYR A 193 -2.17 13.11 -15.76
C TYR A 193 -2.26 12.23 -17.01
N TRP A 194 -1.49 11.15 -17.10
CA TRP A 194 -1.51 10.22 -18.23
C TRP A 194 -2.53 9.08 -18.08
N VAL A 195 -3.08 8.87 -16.88
CA VAL A 195 -4.08 7.82 -16.58
C VAL A 195 -5.47 8.43 -16.40
N LYS A 196 -5.55 9.64 -15.85
CA LYS A 196 -6.81 10.33 -15.56
C LYS A 196 -7.72 10.48 -16.78
N PRO A 197 -7.25 10.88 -17.97
CA PRO A 197 -8.11 10.98 -19.15
C PRO A 197 -8.74 9.64 -19.56
N ASP A 198 -8.06 8.52 -19.35
CA ASP A 198 -8.60 7.20 -19.71
C ASP A 198 -9.82 6.86 -18.83
N ILE A 199 -9.69 6.94 -17.49
CA ILE A 199 -10.82 6.65 -16.61
C ILE A 199 -12.01 7.62 -16.84
N GLU A 200 -11.75 8.92 -17.05
CA GLU A 200 -12.78 9.92 -17.32
C GLU A 200 -13.52 9.62 -18.63
N ASN A 201 -12.81 9.21 -19.69
CA ASN A 201 -13.42 8.81 -20.95
C ASN A 201 -14.25 7.53 -20.82
N ARG A 202 -13.75 6.52 -20.08
CA ARG A 202 -14.51 5.28 -19.82
C ARG A 202 -15.81 5.55 -19.08
N ILE A 203 -15.78 6.43 -18.08
CA ILE A 203 -16.98 6.83 -17.34
C ILE A 203 -17.94 7.62 -18.25
N LYS A 204 -17.42 8.57 -19.04
CA LYS A 204 -18.22 9.36 -19.97
C LYS A 204 -18.91 8.50 -21.05
N ASN A 205 -18.24 7.44 -21.50
CA ASN A 205 -18.76 6.51 -22.49
C ASN A 205 -19.63 5.39 -21.88
N GLU A 206 -19.90 5.44 -20.58
CA GLU A 206 -20.68 4.41 -19.84
C GLU A 206 -20.05 3.01 -19.85
N GLU A 207 -18.74 2.93 -20.15
CA GLU A 207 -17.96 1.68 -20.12
C GLU A 207 -17.57 1.28 -18.68
N ILE A 208 -17.45 2.27 -17.80
CA ILE A 208 -17.32 2.14 -16.35
C ILE A 208 -18.39 3.00 -15.72
N THR A 209 -19.18 2.43 -14.77
CA THR A 209 -20.22 3.19 -14.09
C THR A 209 -19.62 4.07 -12.98
N GLY A 210 -19.76 5.39 -13.06
CA GLY A 210 -19.29 6.34 -12.04
C GLY A 210 -20.41 6.77 -11.10
N TYR A 211 -20.23 6.54 -9.79
CA TYR A 211 -21.08 7.08 -8.72
C TYR A 211 -20.27 8.15 -7.96
N PHE A 212 -20.54 9.42 -8.26
CA PHE A 212 -19.90 10.57 -7.60
C PHE A 212 -20.74 11.08 -6.43
N ASN A 213 -20.11 11.83 -5.50
CA ASN A 213 -20.75 12.28 -4.25
C ASN A 213 -21.43 11.13 -3.50
N THR A 214 -20.82 9.93 -3.56
CA THR A 214 -21.43 8.68 -3.13
C THR A 214 -20.58 8.02 -2.05
N GLU A 215 -21.22 7.56 -0.99
CA GLU A 215 -20.64 6.78 0.09
C GLU A 215 -21.23 5.37 0.12
N ILE A 216 -20.46 4.42 0.66
CA ILE A 216 -20.96 3.08 0.92
C ILE A 216 -21.80 3.13 2.20
N LYS A 217 -23.00 2.56 2.18
CA LYS A 217 -23.86 2.42 3.36
C LYS A 217 -23.74 1.04 4.00
N GLU A 218 -23.76 0.00 3.17
CA GLU A 218 -23.74 -1.40 3.61
C GLU A 218 -23.24 -2.29 2.47
N ILE A 219 -22.47 -3.32 2.80
CA ILE A 219 -22.02 -4.35 1.87
C ILE A 219 -22.70 -5.67 2.27
N ARG A 220 -23.33 -6.36 1.31
CA ARG A 220 -23.98 -7.64 1.48
C ARG A 220 -23.33 -8.68 0.58
N GLU A 221 -23.67 -9.96 0.73
CA GLU A 221 -23.04 -11.06 -0.02
C GLU A 221 -23.07 -10.87 -1.55
N LYS A 222 -24.16 -10.37 -2.12
CA LYS A 222 -24.36 -10.23 -3.57
C LYS A 222 -24.69 -8.82 -4.03
N GLU A 223 -24.70 -7.87 -3.14
CA GLU A 223 -25.08 -6.48 -3.44
C GLU A 223 -24.35 -5.48 -2.54
N VAL A 224 -24.33 -4.22 -2.94
CA VAL A 224 -23.88 -3.09 -2.13
C VAL A 224 -24.94 -2.00 -2.13
N VAL A 225 -25.22 -1.45 -0.96
CA VAL A 225 -26.10 -0.29 -0.80
C VAL A 225 -25.24 0.97 -0.79
N LEU A 226 -25.50 1.84 -1.74
CA LEU A 226 -24.88 3.15 -1.91
C LEU A 226 -25.77 4.25 -1.37
N LYS A 227 -25.16 5.27 -0.78
CA LYS A 227 -25.80 6.54 -0.44
C LYS A 227 -25.38 7.57 -1.49
N THR A 228 -26.27 7.81 -2.44
CA THR A 228 -26.07 8.76 -3.54
C THR A 228 -26.78 10.10 -3.28
N PRO A 229 -26.53 11.16 -4.06
CA PRO A 229 -27.27 12.42 -3.97
C PRO A 229 -28.79 12.26 -4.19
N GLU A 230 -29.18 11.28 -5.01
CA GLU A 230 -30.58 11.00 -5.33
C GLU A 230 -31.29 10.09 -4.30
N GLY A 231 -30.53 9.57 -3.31
CA GLY A 231 -31.02 8.65 -2.29
C GLY A 231 -30.23 7.35 -2.24
N GLU A 232 -30.80 6.35 -1.60
CA GLU A 232 -30.18 5.03 -1.51
C GLU A 232 -30.38 4.25 -2.81
N LYS A 233 -29.28 3.63 -3.27
CA LYS A 233 -29.26 2.78 -4.46
C LYS A 233 -28.59 1.44 -4.13
N THR A 234 -29.26 0.34 -4.45
CA THR A 234 -28.67 -1.00 -4.34
C THR A 234 -28.17 -1.45 -5.71
N ILE A 235 -26.94 -1.94 -5.76
CA ILE A 235 -26.31 -2.50 -6.97
C ILE A 235 -25.88 -3.94 -6.71
N GLU A 236 -25.99 -4.80 -7.73
CA GLU A 236 -25.42 -6.13 -7.70
C GLU A 236 -23.90 -6.06 -7.69
N ASN A 237 -23.25 -6.95 -6.94
CA ASN A 237 -21.82 -6.87 -6.73
C ASN A 237 -21.23 -8.22 -6.29
N ASP A 238 -20.13 -8.63 -6.91
CA ASP A 238 -19.36 -9.81 -6.54
C ASP A 238 -18.13 -9.46 -5.70
N PHE A 239 -17.44 -8.34 -5.98
CA PHE A 239 -16.24 -7.89 -5.25
C PHE A 239 -16.26 -6.39 -4.97
N VAL A 240 -15.72 -6.01 -3.81
CA VAL A 240 -15.47 -4.62 -3.45
C VAL A 240 -13.97 -4.41 -3.25
N LEU A 241 -13.38 -3.49 -4.00
CA LEU A 241 -12.01 -3.03 -3.82
C LEU A 241 -12.02 -1.68 -3.11
N ALA A 242 -11.79 -1.70 -1.81
CA ALA A 242 -11.81 -0.51 -0.95
C ALA A 242 -10.49 0.25 -1.02
N MET A 243 -10.31 1.03 -2.11
CA MET A 243 -9.09 1.83 -2.37
C MET A 243 -9.16 3.19 -1.68
N THR A 244 -9.48 3.17 -0.40
CA THR A 244 -9.72 4.34 0.46
C THR A 244 -8.47 5.07 0.91
N GLY A 245 -7.30 4.47 0.63
CA GLY A 245 -5.98 4.97 1.02
C GLY A 245 -5.46 4.32 2.30
N TYR A 246 -4.33 4.83 2.79
CA TYR A 246 -3.57 4.23 3.88
C TYR A 246 -3.09 5.32 4.84
N HIS A 247 -2.76 4.93 6.08
CA HIS A 247 -2.20 5.82 7.10
C HIS A 247 -1.03 5.16 7.85
N PRO A 248 -0.11 5.94 8.46
CA PRO A 248 0.93 5.40 9.34
C PRO A 248 0.36 4.65 10.54
N ASN A 249 1.15 3.75 11.12
CA ASN A 249 0.78 3.07 12.37
C ASN A 249 0.96 4.02 13.58
N TYR A 250 0.02 4.94 13.77
CA TYR A 250 0.02 5.90 14.88
C TYR A 250 0.08 5.25 16.26
N PRO A 251 -0.64 4.15 16.58
CA PRO A 251 -0.59 3.54 17.91
C PRO A 251 0.81 3.12 18.39
N LEU A 252 1.73 2.83 17.48
CA LEU A 252 3.13 2.55 17.85
C LEU A 252 3.92 3.82 18.18
N MET A 253 3.50 4.98 17.64
CA MET A 253 4.21 6.26 17.79
C MET A 253 3.65 7.12 18.93
N GLU A 254 2.44 6.82 19.41
CA GLU A 254 1.72 7.60 20.44
C GLU A 254 1.90 7.01 21.86
N LYS A 255 2.62 5.92 22.01
CA LYS A 255 2.96 5.27 23.29
C LYS A 255 4.36 5.64 23.74
#